data_d23150fa49623b628920460dad999080
#
_entry.id   d23150fa49623b628920460dad999080
#
_cell.length_a   1.000
_cell.length_b   1.000
_cell.length_c   1.000
_cell.angle_alpha   90.00
_cell.angle_beta   90.00
_cell.angle_gamma   90.00
#
_symmetry.space_group_name_H-M   'P 1'
#
loop_
_entity.id
_entity.type
_entity.pdbx_description
1 polymer ?
#
loop_
_entity_poly.entity_id
_entity_poly.type
_entity_poly.pdbx_seq_one_letter_code
_entity_poly.pdbx_strand_id
1 'polypeptide(L)'
;ERTTLVDNATLSTQKIEQVAKILMSPPDVSWFMLKEMNVDYVVVFFAAQDIGNDSDAPLYVPGGGGDESKIMWFSNIAGLPAGNFLHSDAITPKTHFYENTMLGKMSPFSPVVYYNPETGENSQIYKNGFVEIATKNIKYNSDNDPLKLVYASPSFMDSKNIDIIFVLVYEVNKNYSTNYYYLD
;
A
#
# COMPACT_ATOMS: atom_id res chain seq x y z
N GLU A 1 -19.64 -19.24 5.84
CA GLU A 1 -19.93 -17.95 5.16
C GLU A 1 -19.00 -16.90 5.77
N ARG A 2 -18.25 -16.18 4.93
CA ARG A 2 -17.34 -15.10 5.41
C ARG A 2 -18.02 -13.77 5.18
N THR A 3 -18.07 -12.95 6.24
CA THR A 3 -18.68 -11.62 6.17
C THR A 3 -17.63 -10.60 5.72
N THR A 4 -17.92 -9.82 4.69
CA THR A 4 -17.09 -8.68 4.29
C THR A 4 -17.50 -7.43 5.08
N LEU A 5 -16.52 -6.60 5.46
CA LEU A 5 -16.78 -5.32 6.10
C LEU A 5 -17.27 -4.29 5.07
N VAL A 6 -16.57 -4.23 3.93
CA VAL A 6 -16.91 -3.38 2.77
C VAL A 6 -16.66 -4.17 1.49
N ASP A 7 -17.53 -3.97 0.52
CA ASP A 7 -17.44 -4.44 -0.85
C ASP A 7 -18.00 -3.37 -1.82
N ASN A 8 -18.05 -3.69 -3.09
CA ASN A 8 -18.57 -2.77 -4.11
C ASN A 8 -20.07 -2.39 -3.95
N ALA A 9 -20.80 -3.15 -3.13
CA ALA A 9 -22.22 -2.91 -2.83
C ALA A 9 -22.44 -2.23 -1.47
N THR A 10 -21.37 -1.89 -0.75
CA THR A 10 -21.47 -1.29 0.58
C THR A 10 -21.97 0.15 0.47
N LEU A 11 -23.14 0.42 1.06
CA LEU A 11 -23.76 1.75 1.10
C LEU A 11 -23.53 2.49 2.42
N SER A 12 -22.91 1.86 3.43
CA SER A 12 -22.65 2.46 4.72
C SER A 12 -21.46 3.42 4.66
N THR A 13 -21.71 4.71 4.66
CA THR A 13 -20.67 5.75 4.73
C THR A 13 -19.74 5.55 5.93
N GLN A 14 -20.28 5.18 7.08
CA GLN A 14 -19.48 4.93 8.29
C GLN A 14 -18.48 3.78 8.10
N LYS A 15 -18.90 2.67 7.48
CA LYS A 15 -18.00 1.54 7.22
C LYS A 15 -16.92 1.90 6.20
N ILE A 16 -17.31 2.65 5.16
CA ILE A 16 -16.36 3.14 4.14
C ILE A 16 -15.32 4.06 4.78
N GLU A 17 -15.76 4.97 5.67
CA GLU A 17 -14.87 5.85 6.42
C GLU A 17 -13.90 5.07 7.33
N GLN A 18 -14.40 4.07 8.05
CA GLN A 18 -13.55 3.20 8.88
C GLN A 18 -12.48 2.50 8.06
N VAL A 19 -12.83 1.93 6.90
CA VAL A 19 -11.86 1.27 6.02
C VAL A 19 -10.86 2.26 5.46
N ALA A 20 -11.29 3.44 5.04
CA ALA A 20 -10.39 4.48 4.56
C ALA A 20 -9.39 4.91 5.65
N LYS A 21 -9.85 5.07 6.90
CA LYS A 21 -8.99 5.34 8.06
C LYS A 21 -7.99 4.22 8.31
N ILE A 22 -8.42 2.96 8.27
CA ILE A 22 -7.52 1.80 8.42
C ILE A 22 -6.44 1.82 7.34
N LEU A 23 -6.80 2.03 6.08
CA LEU A 23 -5.86 1.98 4.97
C LEU A 23 -4.83 3.13 5.00
N MET A 24 -5.24 4.32 5.46
CA MET A 24 -4.41 5.53 5.44
C MET A 24 -3.73 5.87 6.76
N SER A 25 -4.00 5.13 7.82
CA SER A 25 -3.35 5.32 9.13
C SER A 25 -2.01 4.59 9.22
N PRO A 26 -1.15 4.97 10.19
CA PRO A 26 0.06 4.23 10.52
C PRO A 26 -0.25 2.76 10.86
N PRO A 27 0.65 1.82 10.54
CA PRO A 27 0.40 0.38 10.69
C PRO A 27 -0.09 -0.06 12.06
N ASP A 28 0.49 0.46 13.14
CA ASP A 28 0.09 0.09 14.51
C ASP A 28 -1.34 0.54 14.84
N VAL A 29 -1.71 1.75 14.42
CA VAL A 29 -3.08 2.29 14.57
C VAL A 29 -4.06 1.46 13.77
N SER A 30 -3.73 1.17 12.52
CA SER A 30 -4.56 0.37 11.62
C SER A 30 -4.75 -1.05 12.14
N TRP A 31 -3.67 -1.68 12.64
CA TRP A 31 -3.74 -3.01 13.23
C TRP A 31 -4.67 -3.05 14.44
N PHE A 32 -4.57 -2.04 15.32
CA PHE A 32 -5.46 -1.93 16.47
C PHE A 32 -6.93 -1.84 16.04
N MET A 33 -7.24 -0.99 15.06
CA MET A 33 -8.59 -0.88 14.50
C MET A 33 -9.10 -2.20 13.91
N LEU A 34 -8.26 -2.90 13.13
CA LEU A 34 -8.58 -4.20 12.56
C LEU A 34 -8.88 -5.23 13.64
N LYS A 35 -8.08 -5.24 14.71
CA LYS A 35 -8.26 -6.14 15.85
C LYS A 35 -9.57 -5.88 16.60
N GLU A 36 -9.87 -4.61 16.91
CA GLU A 36 -11.12 -4.20 17.57
C GLU A 36 -12.36 -4.57 16.73
N MET A 37 -12.25 -4.51 15.42
CA MET A 37 -13.31 -4.89 14.49
C MET A 37 -13.36 -6.40 14.22
N ASN A 38 -12.50 -7.18 14.87
CA ASN A 38 -12.36 -8.63 14.68
C ASN A 38 -12.16 -9.06 13.23
N VAL A 39 -11.39 -8.28 12.48
CA VAL A 39 -11.03 -8.59 11.09
C VAL A 39 -9.96 -9.69 11.09
N ASP A 40 -10.14 -10.69 10.24
CA ASP A 40 -9.17 -11.78 10.08
C ASP A 40 -8.26 -11.57 8.88
N TYR A 41 -8.80 -11.01 7.80
CA TYR A 41 -8.07 -10.84 6.55
C TYR A 41 -8.33 -9.47 5.92
N VAL A 42 -7.29 -8.91 5.31
CA VAL A 42 -7.38 -7.72 4.47
C VAL A 42 -7.05 -8.13 3.03
N VAL A 43 -7.93 -7.78 2.10
CA VAL A 43 -7.76 -8.03 0.68
C VAL A 43 -7.49 -6.71 -0.01
N VAL A 44 -6.41 -6.64 -0.77
CA VAL A 44 -6.02 -5.45 -1.54
C VAL A 44 -5.73 -5.80 -2.99
N PHE A 45 -5.99 -4.85 -3.86
CA PHE A 45 -5.74 -4.95 -5.29
C PHE A 45 -4.67 -3.94 -5.67
N PHE A 46 -3.66 -4.37 -6.39
CA PHE A 46 -2.65 -3.49 -6.95
C PHE A 46 -2.52 -3.72 -8.44
N ALA A 47 -2.10 -2.68 -9.14
CA ALA A 47 -1.77 -2.77 -10.54
C ALA A 47 -0.40 -2.14 -10.78
N ALA A 48 0.41 -2.73 -11.65
CA ALA A 48 1.67 -2.16 -12.04
C ALA A 48 2.03 -2.56 -13.46
N GLN A 49 2.81 -1.71 -14.10
CA GLN A 49 3.43 -1.96 -15.38
C GLN A 49 4.92 -2.22 -15.16
N ASP A 50 5.44 -3.31 -15.71
CA ASP A 50 6.88 -3.52 -15.83
C ASP A 50 7.39 -2.59 -16.93
N ILE A 51 8.28 -1.69 -16.57
CA ILE A 51 8.88 -0.77 -17.53
C ILE A 51 10.19 -1.30 -18.11
N GLY A 52 10.57 -2.53 -17.74
CA GLY A 52 11.76 -3.20 -18.19
C GLY A 52 13.02 -2.42 -17.86
N ASN A 53 13.96 -3.05 -17.23
CA ASN A 53 15.34 -2.60 -17.21
C ASN A 53 16.18 -3.80 -17.58
N ASP A 54 17.23 -3.62 -18.37
CA ASP A 54 18.20 -4.66 -18.71
C ASP A 54 19.00 -5.15 -17.47
N SER A 55 18.65 -4.67 -16.28
CA SER A 55 19.25 -5.07 -15.02
C SER A 55 18.49 -6.22 -14.37
N ASP A 56 19.17 -7.00 -13.52
CA ASP A 56 18.60 -8.11 -12.76
C ASP A 56 17.48 -7.72 -11.77
N ALA A 57 17.18 -6.44 -11.63
CA ALA A 57 16.12 -5.90 -10.79
C ALA A 57 15.04 -5.22 -11.64
N PRO A 58 13.88 -5.86 -11.89
CA PRO A 58 12.80 -5.26 -12.66
C PRO A 58 12.23 -4.04 -11.93
N LEU A 59 11.99 -2.97 -12.69
CA LEU A 59 11.37 -1.75 -12.20
C LEU A 59 9.90 -1.72 -12.60
N TYR A 60 9.06 -1.31 -11.68
CA TYR A 60 7.62 -1.24 -11.87
C TYR A 60 7.12 0.18 -11.71
N VAL A 61 6.19 0.57 -12.56
CA VAL A 61 5.40 1.79 -12.40
C VAL A 61 4.05 1.38 -11.85
N PRO A 62 3.62 1.85 -10.67
CA PRO A 62 2.28 1.61 -10.18
C PRO A 62 1.25 2.05 -11.23
N GLY A 63 0.36 1.14 -11.62
CA GLY A 63 -0.64 1.38 -12.66
C GLY A 63 -1.97 1.87 -12.11
N GLY A 64 -2.78 2.51 -12.94
CA GLY A 64 -4.16 2.84 -12.61
C GLY A 64 -5.02 1.58 -12.50
N GLY A 65 -5.89 1.51 -11.49
CA GLY A 65 -6.85 0.41 -11.30
C GLY A 65 -6.71 -0.36 -10.00
N GLY A 66 -5.59 -0.26 -9.30
CA GLY A 66 -5.40 -0.81 -7.96
C GLY A 66 -5.86 0.14 -6.84
N ASP A 67 -5.73 -0.32 -5.60
CA ASP A 67 -6.10 0.49 -4.43
C ASP A 67 -5.17 1.68 -4.24
N GLU A 68 -3.93 1.61 -4.71
CA GLU A 68 -2.99 2.74 -4.73
C GLU A 68 -3.50 3.92 -5.58
N SER A 69 -4.31 3.66 -6.60
CA SER A 69 -4.91 4.73 -7.41
C SER A 69 -6.01 5.50 -6.67
N LYS A 70 -6.45 4.98 -5.52
CA LYS A 70 -7.53 5.55 -4.69
C LYS A 70 -7.02 6.37 -3.50
N ILE A 71 -5.71 6.62 -3.38
CA ILE A 71 -5.11 7.34 -2.24
C ILE A 71 -5.81 8.69 -2.00
N MET A 72 -6.10 9.45 -3.06
CA MET A 72 -6.83 10.71 -2.97
C MET A 72 -8.20 10.52 -2.29
N TRP A 73 -8.96 9.51 -2.74
CA TRP A 73 -10.29 9.22 -2.22
C TRP A 73 -10.24 8.74 -0.76
N PHE A 74 -9.33 7.80 -0.46
CA PHE A 74 -9.16 7.32 0.90
C PHE A 74 -8.74 8.43 1.85
N SER A 75 -7.83 9.31 1.44
CA SER A 75 -7.40 10.46 2.24
C SER A 75 -8.57 11.38 2.55
N ASN A 76 -9.34 11.76 1.53
CA ASN A 76 -10.48 12.66 1.70
C ASN A 76 -11.56 12.05 2.61
N ILE A 77 -11.88 10.77 2.42
CA ILE A 77 -12.87 10.06 3.25
C ILE A 77 -12.38 9.92 4.68
N ALA A 78 -11.09 9.66 4.89
CA ALA A 78 -10.47 9.56 6.21
C ALA A 78 -10.28 10.94 6.91
N GLY A 79 -10.56 12.05 6.21
CA GLY A 79 -10.35 13.40 6.73
C GLY A 79 -8.86 13.80 6.81
N LEU A 80 -8.01 13.19 5.99
CA LEU A 80 -6.57 13.43 5.97
C LEU A 80 -6.18 14.29 4.75
N PRO A 81 -5.20 15.20 4.87
CA PRO A 81 -4.71 15.98 3.74
C PRO A 81 -4.02 15.06 2.72
N ALA A 82 -4.58 14.94 1.51
CA ALA A 82 -4.03 14.07 0.44
C ALA A 82 -2.59 14.47 0.07
N GLY A 83 -2.22 15.73 0.20
CA GLY A 83 -0.86 16.24 -0.02
C GLY A 83 0.19 15.66 0.93
N ASN A 84 -0.19 15.00 2.01
CA ASN A 84 0.75 14.24 2.84
C ASN A 84 1.25 12.99 2.13
N PHE A 85 0.43 12.41 1.25
CA PHE A 85 0.65 11.10 0.64
C PHE A 85 0.95 11.16 -0.85
N LEU A 86 0.51 12.23 -1.54
CA LEU A 86 0.67 12.42 -2.98
C LEU A 86 1.52 13.65 -3.28
N HIS A 87 2.25 13.58 -4.39
CA HIS A 87 2.93 14.74 -4.98
C HIS A 87 1.92 15.75 -5.56
N SER A 88 2.42 16.88 -6.05
CA SER A 88 1.60 17.97 -6.57
C SER A 88 0.78 17.62 -7.82
N ASP A 89 1.12 16.53 -8.50
CA ASP A 89 0.35 15.95 -9.61
C ASP A 89 -0.93 15.23 -9.16
N ALA A 90 -1.09 15.06 -7.84
CA ALA A 90 -2.22 14.37 -7.21
C ALA A 90 -2.40 12.89 -7.62
N ILE A 91 -1.36 12.29 -8.18
CA ILE A 91 -1.36 10.91 -8.71
C ILE A 91 -0.19 10.12 -8.11
N THR A 92 1.02 10.68 -8.12
CA THR A 92 2.25 9.98 -7.72
C THR A 92 2.35 9.88 -6.19
N PRO A 93 2.40 8.66 -5.62
CA PRO A 93 2.55 8.49 -4.19
C PRO A 93 3.92 8.93 -3.69
N LYS A 94 3.97 9.60 -2.56
CA LYS A 94 5.20 9.95 -1.86
C LYS A 94 5.79 8.76 -1.10
N THR A 95 7.08 8.81 -0.81
CA THR A 95 7.75 7.85 0.11
C THR A 95 6.99 7.72 1.44
N HIS A 96 6.48 8.84 1.96
CA HIS A 96 5.68 8.85 3.19
C HIS A 96 4.45 7.93 3.13
N PHE A 97 3.77 7.83 1.99
CA PHE A 97 2.65 6.89 1.81
C PHE A 97 3.12 5.44 2.01
N TYR A 98 4.19 5.04 1.32
CA TYR A 98 4.70 3.67 1.38
C TYR A 98 5.25 3.27 2.75
N GLU A 99 5.79 4.22 3.50
CA GLU A 99 6.44 3.95 4.78
C GLU A 99 5.51 4.09 5.98
N ASN A 100 4.49 4.94 5.88
CA ASN A 100 3.72 5.37 7.05
C ASN A 100 2.22 5.10 6.94
N THR A 101 1.74 4.41 5.93
CA THR A 101 0.34 3.97 5.87
C THR A 101 0.23 2.45 5.79
N MET A 102 -0.89 1.91 6.29
CA MET A 102 -1.16 0.48 6.18
C MET A 102 -1.23 0.04 4.72
N LEU A 103 -1.93 0.78 3.85
CA LEU A 103 -2.02 0.48 2.43
C LEU A 103 -0.64 0.53 1.76
N GLY A 104 0.17 1.53 2.07
CA GLY A 104 1.54 1.64 1.56
C GLY A 104 2.45 0.49 2.01
N LYS A 105 2.27 0.01 3.25
CA LYS A 105 3.00 -1.18 3.74
C LYS A 105 2.51 -2.47 3.09
N MET A 106 1.23 -2.59 2.77
CA MET A 106 0.71 -3.73 2.00
C MET A 106 1.07 -3.66 0.52
N SER A 107 1.37 -2.46 -0.01
CA SER A 107 1.84 -2.32 -1.39
C SER A 107 3.18 -3.04 -1.58
N PRO A 108 3.32 -3.88 -2.61
CA PRO A 108 4.57 -4.59 -2.88
C PRO A 108 5.62 -3.70 -3.56
N PHE A 109 5.32 -2.41 -3.72
CA PHE A 109 6.21 -1.45 -4.35
C PHE A 109 6.77 -0.48 -3.33
N SER A 110 7.98 0.02 -3.63
CA SER A 110 8.64 1.08 -2.87
C SER A 110 9.36 1.99 -3.86
N PRO A 111 9.41 3.30 -3.59
CA PRO A 111 10.18 4.21 -4.42
C PRO A 111 11.62 3.77 -4.53
N VAL A 112 12.20 3.90 -5.72
CA VAL A 112 13.64 3.73 -5.91
C VAL A 112 14.31 5.07 -5.63
N VAL A 113 15.16 5.09 -4.61
CA VAL A 113 15.97 6.26 -4.27
C VAL A 113 17.38 6.03 -4.77
N TYR A 114 17.85 6.93 -5.64
CA TYR A 114 19.22 6.90 -6.15
C TYR A 114 20.04 7.97 -5.44
N TYR A 115 21.18 7.54 -4.93
CA TYR A 115 22.17 8.46 -4.41
C TYR A 115 22.96 9.07 -5.57
N ASN A 116 22.95 10.40 -5.67
CA ASN A 116 23.81 11.11 -6.60
C ASN A 116 25.15 11.44 -5.92
N PRO A 117 26.26 10.78 -6.30
CA PRO A 117 27.55 11.02 -5.65
C PRO A 117 28.12 12.42 -5.94
N GLU A 118 27.68 13.10 -7.00
CA GLU A 118 28.15 14.44 -7.35
C GLU A 118 27.51 15.54 -6.51
N THR A 119 26.23 15.37 -6.14
CA THR A 119 25.50 16.35 -5.32
C THR A 119 25.40 15.97 -3.86
N GLY A 120 25.69 14.72 -3.52
CA GLY A 120 25.50 14.17 -2.18
C GLY A 120 24.02 14.01 -1.79
N GLU A 121 23.11 14.13 -2.73
CA GLU A 121 21.67 14.10 -2.49
C GLU A 121 21.04 12.79 -2.94
N ASN A 122 19.99 12.37 -2.23
CA ASN A 122 19.10 11.32 -2.68
C ASN A 122 18.09 11.91 -3.66
N SER A 123 18.01 11.33 -4.86
CA SER A 123 17.00 11.69 -5.84
C SER A 123 16.08 10.51 -6.13
N GLN A 124 14.80 10.77 -6.24
CA GLN A 124 13.83 9.82 -6.79
C GLN A 124 13.85 9.95 -8.31
N ILE A 125 13.86 8.83 -9.02
CA ILE A 125 13.76 8.85 -10.47
C ILE A 125 12.29 8.77 -10.87
N TYR A 126 11.88 9.78 -11.64
CA TYR A 126 10.60 9.81 -12.32
C TYR A 126 10.79 9.43 -13.78
N LYS A 127 10.04 8.43 -14.25
CA LYS A 127 9.99 8.12 -15.69
C LYS A 127 8.75 8.79 -16.27
N ASN A 128 8.89 9.33 -17.49
CA ASN A 128 7.84 10.10 -18.18
C ASN A 128 7.40 11.38 -17.42
N GLY A 129 8.24 11.88 -16.53
CA GLY A 129 8.05 13.16 -15.86
C GLY A 129 7.07 13.15 -14.68
N PHE A 130 6.27 12.09 -14.49
CA PHE A 130 5.15 12.12 -13.54
C PHE A 130 4.93 10.85 -12.73
N VAL A 131 5.61 9.75 -13.02
CA VAL A 131 5.36 8.47 -12.35
C VAL A 131 6.59 8.03 -11.57
N GLU A 132 6.41 7.79 -10.28
CA GLU A 132 7.46 7.28 -9.41
C GLU A 132 7.77 5.83 -9.75
N ILE A 133 9.04 5.52 -9.94
CA ILE A 133 9.51 4.17 -10.23
C ILE A 133 9.63 3.41 -8.91
N ALA A 134 9.09 2.21 -8.88
CA ALA A 134 9.12 1.35 -7.71
C ALA A 134 9.72 -0.02 -8.02
N THR A 135 10.23 -0.67 -6.99
CA THR A 135 10.66 -2.06 -7.05
C THR A 135 9.65 -2.97 -6.38
N LYS A 136 9.49 -4.20 -6.91
CA LYS A 136 8.65 -5.23 -6.31
C LYS A 136 9.25 -5.71 -4.99
N ASN A 137 8.52 -5.54 -3.89
CA ASN A 137 8.96 -5.91 -2.56
C ASN A 137 7.80 -6.24 -1.63
N ILE A 138 7.80 -7.43 -1.02
CA ILE A 138 6.83 -7.80 0.02
C ILE A 138 7.38 -7.38 1.38
N LYS A 139 6.71 -6.41 2.01
CA LYS A 139 7.13 -5.83 3.29
C LYS A 139 6.60 -6.57 4.51
N TYR A 140 5.42 -7.20 4.40
CA TYR A 140 4.75 -7.94 5.47
C TYR A 140 4.75 -9.44 5.18
N ASN A 141 5.74 -10.15 5.68
CA ASN A 141 5.92 -11.58 5.48
C ASN A 141 6.42 -12.33 6.72
N SER A 142 6.53 -11.64 7.86
CA SER A 142 7.04 -12.17 9.12
C SER A 142 5.92 -12.34 10.15
N ASP A 143 6.08 -13.30 11.05
CA ASP A 143 5.19 -13.50 12.19
C ASP A 143 5.28 -12.35 13.23
N ASN A 144 6.27 -11.47 13.08
CA ASN A 144 6.42 -10.28 13.92
C ASN A 144 5.78 -9.02 13.33
N ASP A 145 5.21 -9.12 12.13
CA ASP A 145 4.52 -8.00 11.48
C ASP A 145 3.05 -7.91 11.90
N PRO A 146 2.43 -6.74 11.85
CA PRO A 146 0.99 -6.57 12.16
C PRO A 146 0.08 -7.34 11.20
N LEU A 147 0.54 -7.54 9.98
CA LEU A 147 -0.12 -8.34 8.95
C LEU A 147 0.89 -9.34 8.36
N LYS A 148 0.41 -10.44 7.80
CA LYS A 148 1.22 -11.42 7.09
C LYS A 148 0.61 -11.76 5.75
N LEU A 149 1.38 -11.68 4.67
CA LEU A 149 0.92 -12.12 3.36
C LEU A 149 0.67 -13.63 3.37
N VAL A 150 -0.58 -14.03 3.08
CA VAL A 150 -1.00 -15.44 3.04
C VAL A 150 -1.43 -15.90 1.66
N TYR A 151 -1.69 -14.97 0.75
CA TYR A 151 -2.00 -15.28 -0.64
C TYR A 151 -1.57 -14.15 -1.56
N ALA A 152 -1.00 -14.51 -2.68
CA ALA A 152 -0.78 -13.62 -3.82
C ALA A 152 -1.31 -14.31 -5.08
N SER A 153 -1.99 -13.55 -5.95
CA SER A 153 -2.49 -14.12 -7.21
C SER A 153 -1.33 -14.58 -8.11
N PRO A 154 -1.54 -15.61 -8.97
CA PRO A 154 -0.50 -16.10 -9.88
C PRO A 154 0.09 -15.00 -10.76
N SER A 155 -0.73 -14.05 -11.20
CA SER A 155 -0.27 -12.87 -11.96
C SER A 155 0.82 -12.05 -11.25
N PHE A 156 0.86 -12.06 -9.92
CA PHE A 156 1.92 -11.43 -9.15
C PHE A 156 3.14 -12.34 -9.00
N MET A 157 2.93 -13.64 -8.76
CA MET A 157 4.00 -14.59 -8.46
C MET A 157 4.78 -14.99 -9.71
N ASP A 158 4.06 -15.27 -10.81
CA ASP A 158 4.61 -15.92 -11.98
C ASP A 158 5.04 -14.98 -13.09
N SER A 159 4.63 -13.68 -13.02
CA SER A 159 4.88 -12.78 -14.13
C SER A 159 6.25 -12.11 -14.02
N LYS A 160 7.02 -12.30 -15.08
CA LYS A 160 8.13 -11.39 -15.40
C LYS A 160 7.61 -10.03 -15.89
N ASN A 161 6.35 -9.97 -16.34
CA ASN A 161 5.69 -8.80 -16.89
C ASN A 161 4.38 -8.56 -16.13
N ILE A 162 4.34 -7.60 -15.23
CA ILE A 162 3.11 -7.23 -14.52
C ILE A 162 2.45 -6.06 -15.25
N ASP A 163 1.73 -6.36 -16.32
CA ASP A 163 0.74 -5.45 -16.91
C ASP A 163 -0.67 -5.76 -16.37
N ILE A 164 -0.80 -6.13 -15.08
CA ILE A 164 -2.03 -6.78 -14.62
C ILE A 164 -2.35 -6.32 -13.22
N ILE A 165 -3.64 -6.21 -12.95
CA ILE A 165 -4.18 -6.12 -11.59
C ILE A 165 -3.93 -7.46 -10.90
N PHE A 166 -3.36 -7.43 -9.72
CA PHE A 166 -3.14 -8.60 -8.89
C PHE A 166 -3.74 -8.42 -7.51
N VAL A 167 -4.01 -9.54 -6.85
CA VAL A 167 -4.65 -9.59 -5.54
C VAL A 167 -3.63 -10.08 -4.52
N LEU A 168 -3.56 -9.38 -3.40
CA LEU A 168 -2.83 -9.80 -2.21
C LEU A 168 -3.81 -9.95 -1.04
N VAL A 169 -3.67 -11.03 -0.28
CA VAL A 169 -4.45 -11.26 0.94
C VAL A 169 -3.48 -11.32 2.12
N TYR A 170 -3.76 -10.50 3.11
CA TYR A 170 -3.01 -10.43 4.34
C TYR A 170 -3.85 -10.95 5.50
N GLU A 171 -3.30 -11.84 6.30
CA GLU A 171 -3.87 -12.25 7.58
C GLU A 171 -3.49 -11.22 8.66
N VAL A 172 -4.47 -10.86 9.49
CA VAL A 172 -4.24 -9.96 10.64
C VAL A 172 -3.60 -10.77 11.76
N ASN A 173 -2.39 -10.39 12.14
CA ASN A 173 -1.65 -11.07 13.21
C ASN A 173 -2.26 -10.72 14.58
N LYS A 174 -3.09 -11.60 15.11
CA LYS A 174 -3.76 -11.39 16.40
C LYS A 174 -2.77 -11.37 17.60
N ASN A 175 -1.57 -11.91 17.42
CA ASN A 175 -0.52 -11.97 18.45
C ASN A 175 0.50 -10.81 18.35
N TYR A 176 0.36 -9.95 17.33
CA TYR A 176 1.19 -8.77 17.22
C TYR A 176 0.99 -7.87 18.45
N SER A 177 2.06 -7.30 18.94
CA SER A 177 2.03 -6.33 20.05
C SER A 177 2.76 -5.07 19.60
N THR A 178 2.14 -3.95 19.82
CA THR A 178 2.74 -2.64 19.59
C THR A 178 3.00 -1.93 20.90
N ASN A 179 4.06 -1.13 20.96
CA ASN A 179 4.33 -0.23 22.09
C ASN A 179 3.49 1.06 21.99
N TYR A 180 2.53 1.11 21.09
CA TYR A 180 1.61 2.24 20.98
C TYR A 180 0.66 2.21 22.17
N TYR A 181 1.02 2.94 23.22
CA TYR A 181 0.05 3.23 24.28
C TYR A 181 -0.84 4.37 23.78
N TYR A 182 -2.12 4.09 23.63
CA TYR A 182 -3.09 5.17 23.53
C TYR A 182 -3.01 5.96 24.83
N LEU A 183 -2.61 7.20 24.72
CA LEU A 183 -2.88 8.20 25.76
C LEU A 183 -4.37 8.48 25.65
N ASP A 184 -5.11 7.99 26.64
CA ASP A 184 -6.52 8.32 26.87
C ASP A 184 -6.71 9.84 27.02
#